data_e9040715286e622bf6f1b1f395153063
#
_entry.id   e9040715286e622bf6f1b1f395153063
#
_cell.length_a   1.000
_cell.length_b   1.000
_cell.length_c   1.000
_cell.angle_alpha   90.00
_cell.angle_beta   90.00
_cell.angle_gamma   90.00
#
_symmetry.space_group_name_H-M   'P 1'
#
loop_
_entity.id
_entity.type
_entity.pdbx_description
1 polymer ?
#
loop_
_entity_poly.entity_id
_entity_poly.type
_entity_poly.pdbx_seq_one_letter_code
_entity_poly.pdbx_strand_id
1 'polypeptide(L)'
;MSKIDVVRAAMVEAMKAKDKERKDSLSMLLSALKNAEIDKRSPLTEEEENAVVKKELKQTKETLETAPADRTDIIEEAKKRMAVYQEFAPADMTVDQIKETIQGVLKELGIEAAAPKDKGKIMKVLMPLVKGKADGKMVNEVLAEMMK
;
A
#
# COMPACT_ATOMS: atom_id res chain seq x y z
N MET A 1 14.20 -7.43 11.18
CA MET A 1 13.88 -6.09 11.74
C MET A 1 12.45 -5.75 11.47
N SER A 2 11.73 -5.27 12.49
CA SER A 2 10.37 -4.79 12.28
C SER A 2 10.38 -3.44 11.56
N LYS A 3 9.28 -3.12 10.89
CA LYS A 3 9.13 -1.84 10.22
C LYS A 3 9.21 -0.67 11.21
N ILE A 4 8.73 -0.88 12.44
CA ILE A 4 8.86 0.08 13.53
C ILE A 4 10.33 0.43 13.77
N ASP A 5 11.20 -0.57 13.82
CA ASP A 5 12.64 -0.37 14.04
C ASP A 5 13.28 0.38 12.86
N VAL A 6 12.91 0.02 11.65
CA VAL A 6 13.41 0.68 10.43
C VAL A 6 13.00 2.15 10.38
N VAL A 7 11.73 2.44 10.65
CA VAL A 7 11.21 3.81 10.66
C VAL A 7 11.87 4.63 11.78
N ARG A 8 12.05 4.03 12.94
CA ARG A 8 12.71 4.71 14.07
C ARG A 8 14.15 5.07 13.73
N ALA A 9 14.89 4.16 13.11
CA ALA A 9 16.27 4.42 12.67
C ALA A 9 16.32 5.56 11.63
N ALA A 10 15.41 5.54 10.67
CA ALA A 10 15.30 6.60 9.66
C ALA A 10 14.98 7.96 10.29
N MET A 11 14.11 7.97 11.31
CA MET A 11 13.76 9.18 12.04
C MET A 11 14.99 9.78 12.76
N VAL A 12 15.80 8.92 13.39
CA VAL A 12 17.03 9.37 14.07
C VAL A 12 18.00 9.98 13.04
N GLU A 13 18.15 9.35 11.87
CA GLU A 13 18.99 9.87 10.79
C GLU A 13 18.48 11.22 10.30
N ALA A 14 17.17 11.39 10.14
CA ALA A 14 16.57 12.65 9.74
C ALA A 14 16.83 13.75 10.79
N MET A 15 16.79 13.41 12.06
CA MET A 15 17.12 14.33 13.15
C MET A 15 18.58 14.77 13.07
N LYS A 16 19.49 13.84 12.81
CA LYS A 16 20.93 14.14 12.66
C LYS A 16 21.20 15.02 11.44
N ALA A 17 20.45 14.80 10.36
CA ALA A 17 20.55 15.59 9.13
C ALA A 17 19.83 16.94 9.24
N LYS A 18 19.11 17.19 10.33
CA LYS A 18 18.30 18.38 10.56
C LYS A 18 17.19 18.54 9.51
N ASP A 19 16.71 17.41 8.99
CA ASP A 19 15.58 17.36 8.05
C ASP A 19 14.28 17.23 8.84
N LYS A 20 13.73 18.35 9.23
CA LYS A 20 12.54 18.43 10.06
C LYS A 20 11.31 17.82 9.38
N GLU A 21 11.12 18.10 8.10
CA GLU A 21 9.95 17.62 7.35
C GLU A 21 9.95 16.09 7.26
N ARG A 22 11.10 15.50 6.95
CA ARG A 22 11.26 14.05 6.90
C ARG A 22 11.06 13.43 8.28
N LYS A 23 11.64 14.04 9.31
CA LYS A 23 11.47 13.60 10.69
C LYS A 23 10.00 13.60 11.10
N ASP A 24 9.26 14.68 10.81
CA ASP A 24 7.84 14.79 11.16
C ASP A 24 7.00 13.72 10.45
N SER A 25 7.24 13.48 9.17
CA SER A 25 6.56 12.43 8.41
C SER A 25 6.84 11.04 8.99
N LEU A 26 8.09 10.75 9.30
CA LEU A 26 8.50 9.49 9.92
C LEU A 26 7.89 9.31 11.31
N SER A 27 7.82 10.39 12.08
CA SER A 27 7.20 10.38 13.41
C SER A 27 5.72 10.01 13.33
N MET A 28 5.00 10.55 12.35
CA MET A 28 3.59 10.22 12.13
C MET A 28 3.41 8.75 11.74
N LEU A 29 4.25 8.25 10.85
CA LEU A 29 4.21 6.86 10.43
C LEU A 29 4.52 5.92 11.60
N LEU A 30 5.53 6.27 12.39
CA LEU A 30 5.91 5.49 13.57
C LEU A 30 4.75 5.43 14.58
N SER A 31 4.07 6.56 14.81
CA SER A 31 2.91 6.62 15.70
C SER A 31 1.78 5.73 15.20
N ALA A 32 1.51 5.73 13.89
CA ALA A 32 0.47 4.88 13.30
C ALA A 32 0.81 3.40 13.49
N LEU A 33 2.07 3.02 13.28
CA LEU A 33 2.52 1.63 13.49
C LEU A 33 2.43 1.22 14.95
N LYS A 34 2.87 2.08 15.86
CA LYS A 34 2.79 1.80 17.31
C LYS A 34 1.35 1.68 17.79
N ASN A 35 0.47 2.56 17.32
CA ASN A 35 -0.94 2.51 17.70
C ASN A 35 -1.59 1.21 17.21
N ALA A 36 -1.27 0.75 16.02
CA ALA A 36 -1.76 -0.52 15.49
C ALA A 36 -1.27 -1.70 16.34
N GLU A 37 -0.01 -1.65 16.79
CA GLU A 37 0.56 -2.68 17.66
C GLU A 37 -0.12 -2.69 19.03
N ILE A 38 -0.40 -1.52 19.60
CA ILE A 38 -1.10 -1.39 20.86
C ILE A 38 -2.53 -1.95 20.74
N ASP A 39 -3.24 -1.61 19.67
CA ASP A 39 -4.60 -2.09 19.44
C ASP A 39 -4.65 -3.61 19.28
N LYS A 40 -3.65 -4.18 18.62
CA LYS A 40 -3.52 -5.63 18.46
C LYS A 40 -3.09 -6.32 19.75
N ARG A 41 -2.39 -5.62 20.62
CA ARG A 41 -1.79 -6.13 21.87
C ARG A 41 -0.71 -7.18 21.64
N SER A 42 -0.07 -7.15 20.50
CA SER A 42 1.03 -8.02 20.13
C SER A 42 1.80 -7.41 18.97
N PRO A 43 3.04 -7.86 18.69
CA PRO A 43 3.80 -7.36 17.57
C PRO A 43 3.03 -7.54 16.25
N LEU A 44 3.17 -6.56 15.35
CA LEU A 44 2.55 -6.63 14.03
C LEU A 44 3.30 -7.62 13.14
N THR A 45 2.56 -8.33 12.30
CA THR A 45 3.18 -9.11 11.23
C THR A 45 3.61 -8.15 10.11
N GLU A 46 4.47 -8.62 9.21
CA GLU A 46 4.89 -7.82 8.06
C GLU A 46 3.70 -7.35 7.23
N GLU A 47 2.72 -8.22 6.99
CA GLU A 47 1.49 -7.85 6.27
C GLU A 47 0.72 -6.75 6.98
N GLU A 48 0.61 -6.84 8.30
CA GLU A 48 -0.07 -5.83 9.10
C GLU A 48 0.67 -4.49 9.07
N GLU A 49 2.00 -4.51 9.15
CA GLU A 49 2.83 -3.32 9.01
C GLU A 49 2.62 -2.67 7.64
N ASN A 50 2.64 -3.46 6.59
CA ASN A 50 2.43 -2.99 5.22
C ASN A 50 1.03 -2.38 5.05
N ALA A 51 0.01 -2.98 5.67
CA ALA A 51 -1.35 -2.45 5.65
C ALA A 51 -1.44 -1.07 6.29
N VAL A 52 -0.73 -0.86 7.41
CA VAL A 52 -0.68 0.44 8.08
C VAL A 52 -0.05 1.49 7.17
N VAL A 53 1.09 1.17 6.55
CA VAL A 53 1.78 2.09 5.64
C VAL A 53 0.88 2.45 4.44
N LYS A 54 0.22 1.47 3.85
CA LYS A 54 -0.69 1.70 2.72
C LYS A 54 -1.89 2.56 3.12
N LYS A 55 -2.42 2.35 4.32
CA LYS A 55 -3.52 3.17 4.84
C LYS A 55 -3.09 4.63 4.99
N GLU A 56 -1.92 4.87 5.56
CA GLU A 56 -1.37 6.22 5.70
C GLU A 56 -1.13 6.88 4.34
N LEU A 57 -0.61 6.13 3.37
CA LEU A 57 -0.44 6.61 2.00
C LEU A 57 -1.77 7.01 1.38
N LYS A 58 -2.79 6.18 1.53
CA LYS A 58 -4.12 6.43 0.99
C LYS A 58 -4.74 7.68 1.60
N GLN A 59 -4.65 7.83 2.91
CA GLN A 59 -5.16 9.01 3.62
C GLN A 59 -4.44 10.28 3.17
N THR A 60 -3.14 10.22 3.00
CA THR A 60 -2.33 11.35 2.53
C THR A 60 -2.69 11.72 1.09
N LYS A 61 -2.90 10.72 0.24
CA LYS A 61 -3.35 10.91 -1.14
C LYS A 61 -4.71 11.59 -1.18
N GLU A 62 -5.64 11.16 -0.35
CA GLU A 62 -6.97 11.78 -0.23
C GLU A 62 -6.86 13.23 0.22
N THR A 63 -5.99 13.53 1.17
CA THR A 63 -5.71 14.90 1.61
C THR A 63 -5.19 15.73 0.44
N LEU A 64 -4.29 15.19 -0.37
CA LEU A 64 -3.74 15.87 -1.53
C LEU A 64 -4.81 16.16 -2.57
N GLU A 65 -5.68 15.19 -2.86
CA GLU A 65 -6.74 15.32 -3.86
C GLU A 65 -7.85 16.27 -3.43
N THR A 66 -8.13 16.36 -2.13
CA THR A 66 -9.19 17.20 -1.59
C THR A 66 -8.72 18.59 -1.14
N ALA A 67 -7.40 18.83 -1.10
CA ALA A 67 -6.85 20.11 -0.71
C ALA A 67 -7.23 21.19 -1.73
N PRO A 68 -7.65 22.39 -1.29
CA PRO A 68 -7.92 23.50 -2.19
C PRO A 68 -6.66 23.85 -3.00
N ALA A 69 -6.84 24.23 -4.26
CA ALA A 69 -5.75 24.53 -5.17
C ALA A 69 -4.87 25.70 -4.70
N ASP A 70 -5.43 26.61 -3.90
CA ASP A 70 -4.72 27.77 -3.34
C ASP A 70 -3.95 27.43 -2.06
N ARG A 71 -4.18 26.24 -1.49
CA ARG A 71 -3.46 25.80 -0.28
C ARG A 71 -2.22 24.98 -0.69
N THR A 72 -1.25 25.68 -1.29
CA THR A 72 0.00 25.04 -1.75
C THR A 72 0.81 24.45 -0.60
N ASP A 73 0.70 25.01 0.59
CA ASP A 73 1.35 24.51 1.80
C ASP A 73 0.90 23.08 2.14
N ILE A 74 -0.41 22.82 2.09
CA ILE A 74 -0.98 21.49 2.35
C ILE A 74 -0.57 20.52 1.25
N ILE A 75 -0.65 20.96 -0.01
CA ILE A 75 -0.31 20.15 -1.18
C ILE A 75 1.15 19.71 -1.13
N GLU A 76 2.07 20.64 -0.90
CA GLU A 76 3.49 20.32 -0.83
C GLU A 76 3.83 19.40 0.33
N GLU A 77 3.26 19.67 1.51
CA GLU A 77 3.45 18.83 2.69
C GLU A 77 2.95 17.39 2.43
N ALA A 78 1.76 17.24 1.84
CA ALA A 78 1.20 15.94 1.51
C ALA A 78 2.07 15.18 0.52
N LYS A 79 2.59 15.86 -0.51
CA LYS A 79 3.50 15.25 -1.49
C LYS A 79 4.77 14.73 -0.85
N LYS A 80 5.38 15.52 0.03
CA LYS A 80 6.60 15.14 0.76
C LYS A 80 6.34 13.95 1.67
N ARG A 81 5.22 13.96 2.37
CA ARG A 81 4.81 12.87 3.25
C ARG A 81 4.59 11.58 2.48
N MET A 82 3.92 11.64 1.35
CA MET A 82 3.73 10.48 0.47
C MET A 82 5.06 9.89 0.02
N ALA A 83 6.00 10.74 -0.39
CA ALA A 83 7.32 10.29 -0.83
C ALA A 83 8.05 9.52 0.28
N VAL A 84 7.96 10.00 1.52
CA VAL A 84 8.54 9.34 2.69
C VAL A 84 7.87 7.98 2.94
N TYR A 85 6.54 7.95 2.94
CA TYR A 85 5.78 6.73 3.21
C TYR A 85 6.02 5.66 2.14
N GLN A 86 6.20 6.06 0.89
CA GLN A 86 6.47 5.14 -0.21
C GLN A 86 7.78 4.38 -0.04
N GLU A 87 8.75 4.96 0.67
CA GLU A 87 10.02 4.28 0.97
C GLU A 87 9.79 3.02 1.82
N PHE A 88 8.75 2.99 2.62
CA PHE A 88 8.43 1.89 3.53
C PHE A 88 7.28 1.03 3.06
N ALA A 89 6.58 1.45 2.00
CA ALA A 89 5.50 0.66 1.41
C ALA A 89 6.09 -0.51 0.62
N PRO A 90 5.39 -1.67 0.60
CA PRO A 90 5.83 -2.74 -0.28
C PRO A 90 5.66 -2.30 -1.74
N ALA A 91 6.51 -2.83 -2.60
CA ALA A 91 6.38 -2.58 -4.03
C ALA A 91 5.05 -3.18 -4.51
N ASP A 92 4.24 -2.37 -5.18
CA ASP A 92 3.00 -2.86 -5.77
C ASP A 92 3.33 -3.79 -6.95
N MET A 93 2.48 -4.78 -7.16
CA MET A 93 2.62 -5.68 -8.30
C MET A 93 2.46 -4.88 -9.60
N THR A 94 3.31 -5.18 -10.57
CA THR A 94 3.17 -4.62 -11.92
C THR A 94 1.97 -5.26 -12.62
N VAL A 95 1.51 -4.64 -13.72
CA VAL A 95 0.44 -5.20 -14.54
C VAL A 95 0.80 -6.62 -14.99
N ASP A 96 2.04 -6.84 -15.39
CA ASP A 96 2.51 -8.16 -15.83
C ASP A 96 2.46 -9.18 -14.70
N GLN A 97 2.86 -8.81 -13.50
CA GLN A 97 2.79 -9.69 -12.32
C GLN A 97 1.34 -10.03 -11.96
N ILE A 98 0.44 -9.06 -12.07
CA ILE A 98 -1.00 -9.29 -11.85
C ILE A 98 -1.54 -10.27 -12.90
N LYS A 99 -1.18 -10.09 -14.17
CA LYS A 99 -1.58 -10.99 -15.26
C LYS A 99 -1.10 -12.42 -15.01
N GLU A 100 0.15 -12.58 -14.62
CA GLU A 100 0.71 -13.91 -14.30
C GLU A 100 -0.03 -14.56 -13.15
N THR A 101 -0.36 -13.80 -12.12
CA THR A 101 -1.12 -14.30 -10.96
C THR A 101 -2.51 -14.73 -11.39
N ILE A 102 -3.19 -13.94 -12.22
CA ILE A 102 -4.52 -14.28 -12.75
C ILE A 102 -4.44 -15.55 -13.61
N GLN A 103 -3.44 -15.67 -14.48
CA GLN A 103 -3.22 -16.86 -15.30
C GLN A 103 -3.04 -18.10 -14.44
N GLY A 104 -2.28 -18.01 -13.36
CA GLY A 104 -2.10 -19.07 -12.40
C GLY A 104 -3.42 -19.51 -11.74
N VAL A 105 -4.26 -18.53 -11.38
CA VAL A 105 -5.59 -18.80 -10.82
C VAL A 105 -6.49 -19.49 -11.83
N LEU A 106 -6.49 -19.03 -13.08
CA LEU A 106 -7.27 -19.64 -14.14
C LEU A 106 -6.86 -21.10 -14.36
N LYS A 107 -5.56 -21.36 -14.36
CA LYS A 107 -5.02 -22.71 -14.52
C LYS A 107 -5.42 -23.59 -13.34
N GLU A 108 -5.35 -23.08 -12.12
CA GLU A 108 -5.76 -23.79 -10.91
C GLU A 108 -7.25 -24.15 -10.93
N LEU A 109 -8.09 -23.24 -11.42
CA LEU A 109 -9.54 -23.46 -11.54
C LEU A 109 -9.93 -24.27 -12.77
N GLY A 110 -8.98 -24.56 -13.67
CA GLY A 110 -9.27 -25.28 -14.91
C GLY A 110 -10.01 -24.45 -15.95
N ILE A 111 -9.89 -23.14 -15.89
CA ILE A 111 -10.54 -22.21 -16.83
C ILE A 111 -9.56 -21.87 -17.94
N GLU A 112 -9.90 -22.17 -19.18
CA GLU A 112 -9.04 -21.85 -20.33
C GLU A 112 -9.13 -20.38 -20.72
N ALA A 113 -10.33 -19.83 -20.70
CA ALA A 113 -10.55 -18.43 -21.02
C ALA A 113 -11.45 -17.81 -19.96
N ALA A 114 -11.00 -16.71 -19.37
CA ALA A 114 -11.79 -15.99 -18.37
C ALA A 114 -13.05 -15.39 -19.00
N ALA A 115 -14.19 -15.65 -18.38
CA ALA A 115 -15.46 -15.10 -18.81
C ALA A 115 -16.06 -14.27 -17.67
N PRO A 116 -16.90 -13.25 -17.96
CA PRO A 116 -17.51 -12.44 -16.90
C PRO A 116 -18.26 -13.27 -15.85
N LYS A 117 -18.84 -14.39 -16.23
CA LYS A 117 -19.51 -15.32 -15.31
C LYS A 117 -18.56 -15.96 -14.30
N ASP A 118 -17.29 -16.04 -14.63
CA ASP A 118 -16.27 -16.67 -13.78
C ASP A 118 -15.61 -15.67 -12.83
N LYS A 119 -15.90 -14.39 -12.98
CA LYS A 119 -15.30 -13.32 -12.20
C LYS A 119 -15.36 -13.59 -10.68
N GLY A 120 -16.51 -14.00 -10.18
CA GLY A 120 -16.68 -14.28 -8.76
C GLY A 120 -15.77 -15.39 -8.26
N LYS A 121 -15.64 -16.47 -9.03
CA LYS A 121 -14.74 -17.59 -8.70
C LYS A 121 -13.29 -17.17 -8.74
N ILE A 122 -12.91 -16.44 -9.79
CA ILE A 122 -11.53 -15.94 -9.97
C ILE A 122 -11.17 -15.01 -8.83
N MET A 123 -12.01 -14.04 -8.51
CA MET A 123 -11.75 -13.08 -7.44
C MET A 123 -11.64 -13.74 -6.07
N LYS A 124 -12.44 -14.76 -5.81
CA LYS A 124 -12.40 -15.49 -4.54
C LYS A 124 -11.03 -16.12 -4.27
N VAL A 125 -10.38 -16.64 -5.31
CA VAL A 125 -9.04 -17.25 -5.21
C VAL A 125 -7.96 -16.18 -5.34
N LEU A 126 -8.18 -15.18 -6.20
CA LEU A 126 -7.19 -14.13 -6.52
C LEU A 126 -6.99 -13.16 -5.36
N MET A 127 -8.05 -12.73 -4.69
CA MET A 127 -7.96 -11.69 -3.64
C MET A 127 -6.93 -12.03 -2.54
N PRO A 128 -6.90 -13.25 -1.98
CA PRO A 128 -5.88 -13.58 -0.98
C PRO A 128 -4.45 -13.49 -1.51
N LEU A 129 -4.25 -13.70 -2.82
CA LEU A 129 -2.93 -13.67 -3.44
C LEU A 129 -2.43 -12.25 -3.69
N VAL A 130 -3.34 -11.30 -3.94
CA VAL A 130 -2.99 -9.91 -4.26
C VAL A 130 -3.27 -8.94 -3.12
N LYS A 131 -3.97 -9.37 -2.09
CA LYS A 131 -4.31 -8.53 -0.93
C LYS A 131 -3.03 -7.98 -0.30
N GLY A 132 -2.97 -6.65 -0.16
CA GLY A 132 -1.79 -5.99 0.37
C GLY A 132 -0.61 -5.89 -0.61
N LYS A 133 -0.69 -6.49 -1.80
CA LYS A 133 0.39 -6.49 -2.80
C LYS A 133 0.03 -5.72 -4.06
N ALA A 134 -1.24 -5.57 -4.36
CA ALA A 134 -1.71 -4.83 -5.53
C ALA A 134 -2.93 -4.00 -5.18
N ASP A 135 -3.14 -2.91 -5.94
CA ASP A 135 -4.33 -2.08 -5.82
C ASP A 135 -5.52 -2.86 -6.39
N GLY A 136 -6.60 -2.96 -5.62
CA GLY A 136 -7.82 -3.66 -6.05
C GLY A 136 -8.39 -3.13 -7.35
N LYS A 137 -8.31 -1.81 -7.57
CA LYS A 137 -8.77 -1.19 -8.82
C LYS A 137 -7.95 -1.68 -10.01
N MET A 138 -6.63 -1.73 -9.87
CA MET A 138 -5.73 -2.21 -10.92
C MET A 138 -5.98 -3.68 -11.21
N VAL A 139 -6.18 -4.50 -10.18
CA VAL A 139 -6.52 -5.93 -10.34
C VAL A 139 -7.81 -6.09 -11.13
N ASN A 140 -8.85 -5.33 -10.81
CA ASN A 140 -10.12 -5.36 -11.52
C ASN A 140 -9.96 -4.96 -12.99
N GLU A 141 -9.19 -3.93 -13.27
CA GLU A 141 -8.93 -3.46 -14.64
C GLU A 141 -8.20 -4.52 -15.46
N VAL A 142 -7.16 -5.12 -14.89
CA VAL A 142 -6.38 -6.18 -15.56
C VAL A 142 -7.25 -7.40 -15.82
N LEU A 143 -8.04 -7.82 -14.82
CA LEU A 143 -8.94 -8.96 -14.99
C LEU A 143 -10.00 -8.70 -16.06
N ALA A 144 -10.58 -7.49 -16.08
CA ALA A 144 -11.56 -7.10 -17.10
C ALA A 144 -10.96 -7.15 -18.51
N GLU A 145 -9.72 -6.73 -18.68
CA GLU A 145 -9.00 -6.83 -19.96
C GLU A 145 -8.81 -8.28 -20.38
N MET A 146 -8.48 -9.16 -19.45
CA MET A 146 -8.27 -10.58 -19.73
C MET A 146 -9.57 -11.31 -20.05
N MET A 147 -10.71 -10.76 -19.63
CA MET A 147 -12.03 -11.33 -19.88
C MET A 147 -12.68 -10.88 -21.20
N LYS A 148 -12.05 -9.99 -21.92
CA LYS A 148 -12.54 -9.51 -23.22
C LYS A 148 -12.37 -10.58 -24.30
#